data_8d6ae0d3e5c296cc584415f69d9052e9
#
_entry.id   8d6ae0d3e5c296cc584415f69d9052e9
#
_cell.length_a   1.000
_cell.length_b   1.000
_cell.length_c   1.000
_cell.angle_alpha   90.00
_cell.angle_beta   90.00
_cell.angle_gamma   90.00
#
_symmetry.space_group_name_H-M   'P 1'
#
loop_
_entity.id
_entity.type
_entity.pdbx_description
1 polymer ?
#
loop_
_entity_poly.entity_id
_entity_poly.type
_entity_poly.pdbx_seq_one_letter_code
_entity_poly.pdbx_strand_id
1 'polypeptide(L)'
;YAGKAKHAIAVNGQIPMPPLTFTEGDTAEIYVHNELKESTSLHWHGLFLPNKEDGVPNLTQLPIKSGTTHIYRFPIIQHGTHWYHSHSGLQEQIGMYGSFIMNKKEDDSTFRKGIDDLPTVPIVLSEWTNYKPDNVHRMLHNASDWFAIKKGTTQSYLEAIKAGQFKTKIKNEWKRQLAMDVSDVYYDKFLINGKNESQLSQFKGGDKVRLRISNGGASSYFWLTY
;
A
#
# COMPACT_ATOMS: atom_id res chain seq x y z
N TYR A 1 16.57 0.52 1.47
CA TYR A 1 16.54 -0.94 1.61
C TYR A 1 17.58 -1.59 0.70
N ALA A 2 18.11 -2.74 1.10
CA ALA A 2 19.13 -3.47 0.34
C ALA A 2 20.36 -2.61 -0.07
N GLY A 3 20.77 -1.69 0.81
CA GLY A 3 21.92 -0.81 0.58
C GLY A 3 21.73 0.28 -0.47
N LYS A 4 20.51 0.48 -0.97
CA LYS A 4 20.20 1.50 -1.96
C LYS A 4 19.35 2.61 -1.35
N ALA A 5 19.72 3.86 -1.61
CA ALA A 5 18.90 5.02 -1.32
C ALA A 5 17.86 5.20 -2.44
N LYS A 6 16.63 5.51 -2.08
CA LYS A 6 15.54 5.81 -3.00
C LYS A 6 14.73 6.97 -2.46
N HIS A 7 14.26 7.83 -3.35
CA HIS A 7 13.29 8.85 -3.02
C HIS A 7 11.98 8.18 -2.55
N ALA A 8 11.46 8.64 -1.42
CA ALA A 8 10.21 8.19 -0.85
C ALA A 8 9.45 9.37 -0.25
N ILE A 9 8.15 9.21 -0.06
CA ILE A 9 7.30 10.23 0.56
C ILE A 9 6.89 9.72 1.93
N ALA A 10 7.14 10.53 2.96
CA ALA A 10 6.73 10.27 4.33
C ALA A 10 5.59 11.21 4.73
N VAL A 11 4.72 10.75 5.60
CA VAL A 11 3.71 11.60 6.26
C VAL A 11 4.06 11.64 7.75
N ASN A 12 4.17 12.85 8.30
CA ASN A 12 4.65 13.08 9.66
C ASN A 12 5.97 12.33 9.96
N GLY A 13 6.88 12.29 8.98
CA GLY A 13 8.21 11.70 9.12
C GLY A 13 8.26 10.17 9.10
N GLN A 14 7.19 9.47 8.72
CA GLN A 14 7.16 8.00 8.72
C GLN A 14 6.58 7.38 7.45
N ILE A 15 6.98 6.15 7.17
CA ILE A 15 6.49 5.24 6.14
C ILE A 15 6.33 3.85 6.77
N PRO A 16 5.17 3.20 6.67
CA PRO A 16 3.87 3.68 6.17
C PRO A 16 3.41 4.96 6.88
N MET A 17 2.39 5.62 6.31
CA MET A 17 1.76 6.78 6.95
C MET A 17 1.22 6.40 8.35
N PRO A 18 1.08 7.37 9.28
CA PRO A 18 0.55 7.12 10.62
C PRO A 18 -0.78 6.35 10.59
N PRO A 19 -0.99 5.38 11.48
CA PRO A 19 -2.32 4.78 11.62
C PRO A 19 -3.31 5.82 12.13
N LEU A 20 -4.44 5.95 11.43
CA LEU A 20 -5.57 6.77 11.85
C LEU A 20 -6.58 5.87 12.56
N THR A 21 -7.06 6.30 13.74
CA THR A 21 -8.00 5.52 14.53
C THR A 21 -9.17 6.39 14.97
N PHE A 22 -10.38 5.95 14.67
CA PHE A 22 -11.64 6.57 15.05
C PHE A 22 -12.58 5.52 15.63
N THR A 23 -13.68 5.99 16.20
CA THR A 23 -14.78 5.13 16.66
C THR A 23 -16.03 5.41 15.82
N GLU A 24 -16.80 4.39 15.52
CA GLU A 24 -18.10 4.53 14.87
C GLU A 24 -18.98 5.53 15.61
N GLY A 25 -19.54 6.48 14.86
CA GLY A 25 -20.30 7.63 15.39
C GLY A 25 -19.47 8.89 15.58
N ASP A 26 -18.13 8.82 15.48
CA ASP A 26 -17.28 10.02 15.47
C ASP A 26 -17.45 10.82 14.17
N THR A 27 -16.93 12.03 14.18
CA THR A 27 -16.66 12.80 12.96
C THR A 27 -15.14 12.88 12.79
N ALA A 28 -14.63 12.32 11.70
CA ALA A 28 -13.22 12.50 11.33
C ALA A 28 -13.02 13.92 10.82
N GLU A 29 -11.99 14.60 11.35
CA GLU A 29 -11.51 15.87 10.84
C GLU A 29 -9.99 15.75 10.65
N ILE A 30 -9.54 15.72 9.38
CA ILE A 30 -8.16 15.40 9.03
C ILE A 30 -7.57 16.54 8.23
N TYR A 31 -6.54 17.18 8.78
CA TYR A 31 -5.78 18.26 8.16
C TYR A 31 -4.62 17.66 7.39
N VAL A 32 -4.59 17.89 6.08
CA VAL A 32 -3.50 17.46 5.21
C VAL A 32 -2.77 18.69 4.69
N HIS A 33 -1.59 18.98 5.26
CA HIS A 33 -0.69 20.01 4.77
C HIS A 33 0.29 19.41 3.77
N ASN A 34 0.32 19.93 2.55
CA ASN A 34 1.18 19.40 1.49
C ASN A 34 2.51 20.16 1.43
N GLU A 35 3.57 19.56 1.96
CA GLU A 35 4.94 20.07 1.88
C GLU A 35 5.72 19.56 0.65
N LEU A 36 5.10 18.71 -0.19
CA LEU A 36 5.73 18.23 -1.41
C LEU A 36 5.85 19.36 -2.43
N LYS A 37 6.78 19.23 -3.37
CA LYS A 37 6.91 20.15 -4.52
C LYS A 37 5.82 19.94 -5.58
N GLU A 38 5.05 18.89 -5.45
CA GLU A 38 3.96 18.48 -6.35
C GLU A 38 2.63 18.42 -5.63
N SER A 39 1.54 18.36 -6.37
CA SER A 39 0.22 18.18 -5.79
C SER A 39 0.04 16.77 -5.25
N THR A 40 -0.83 16.63 -4.24
CA THR A 40 -1.18 15.34 -3.64
C THR A 40 -2.69 15.26 -3.35
N SER A 41 -3.14 14.11 -2.90
CA SER A 41 -4.46 13.87 -2.32
C SER A 41 -4.40 12.65 -1.44
N LEU A 42 -5.37 12.46 -0.54
CA LEU A 42 -5.54 11.23 0.22
C LEU A 42 -6.94 10.67 -0.03
N HIS A 43 -6.98 9.39 -0.35
CA HIS A 43 -8.20 8.61 -0.51
C HIS A 43 -8.37 7.64 0.67
N TRP A 44 -9.61 7.48 1.12
CA TRP A 44 -10.02 6.67 2.25
C TRP A 44 -10.62 5.37 1.74
N HIS A 45 -9.77 4.38 1.51
CA HIS A 45 -10.13 3.18 0.77
C HIS A 45 -11.18 2.31 1.49
N GLY A 46 -12.33 2.14 0.84
CA GLY A 46 -13.42 1.31 1.34
C GLY A 46 -14.31 1.96 2.39
N LEU A 47 -14.22 3.29 2.60
CA LEU A 47 -15.08 4.01 3.51
C LEU A 47 -16.38 4.48 2.83
N PHE A 48 -17.49 4.42 3.57
CA PHE A 48 -18.75 5.06 3.20
C PHE A 48 -18.73 6.50 3.68
N LEU A 49 -18.57 7.44 2.76
CA LEU A 49 -18.42 8.85 3.06
C LEU A 49 -19.04 9.74 1.95
N PRO A 50 -19.28 11.02 2.21
CA PRO A 50 -19.74 11.94 1.18
C PRO A 50 -18.73 12.05 0.03
N ASN A 51 -19.22 11.98 -1.20
CA ASN A 51 -18.37 11.98 -2.40
C ASN A 51 -17.30 13.09 -2.44
N LYS A 52 -17.63 14.30 -1.96
CA LYS A 52 -16.67 15.42 -1.92
C LYS A 52 -15.50 15.22 -0.96
N GLU A 53 -15.55 14.23 -0.07
CA GLU A 53 -14.52 13.90 0.90
C GLU A 53 -13.69 12.67 0.48
N ASP A 54 -13.98 12.08 -0.68
CA ASP A 54 -13.40 10.81 -1.14
C ASP A 54 -11.93 10.91 -1.58
N GLY A 55 -11.44 12.13 -1.81
CA GLY A 55 -10.01 12.36 -2.05
C GLY A 55 -9.50 12.05 -3.46
N VAL A 56 -10.39 11.84 -4.44
CA VAL A 56 -9.99 11.55 -5.83
C VAL A 56 -9.78 12.85 -6.61
N PRO A 57 -8.52 13.17 -7.00
CA PRO A 57 -8.21 14.44 -7.65
C PRO A 57 -8.94 14.60 -8.99
N ASN A 58 -9.46 15.82 -9.23
CA ASN A 58 -10.20 16.20 -10.42
C ASN A 58 -11.53 15.46 -10.66
N LEU A 59 -11.93 14.59 -9.72
CA LEU A 59 -13.22 13.92 -9.75
C LEU A 59 -14.08 14.35 -8.55
N THR A 60 -13.61 14.15 -7.33
CA THR A 60 -14.34 14.49 -6.11
C THR A 60 -13.85 15.77 -5.46
N GLN A 61 -12.59 16.16 -5.72
CA GLN A 61 -11.96 17.38 -5.22
C GLN A 61 -10.85 17.89 -6.14
N LEU A 62 -10.39 19.11 -5.91
CA LEU A 62 -9.16 19.61 -6.52
C LEU A 62 -7.94 19.00 -5.82
N PRO A 63 -6.83 18.76 -6.55
CA PRO A 63 -5.58 18.33 -5.94
C PRO A 63 -5.09 19.33 -4.88
N ILE A 64 -4.53 18.82 -3.79
CA ILE A 64 -3.92 19.64 -2.73
C ILE A 64 -2.59 20.16 -3.25
N LYS A 65 -2.51 21.46 -3.52
CA LYS A 65 -1.31 22.09 -4.08
C LYS A 65 -0.18 22.15 -3.04
N SER A 66 1.06 22.23 -3.52
CA SER A 66 2.23 22.47 -2.67
C SER A 66 2.03 23.69 -1.79
N GLY A 67 2.40 23.59 -0.51
CA GLY A 67 2.28 24.64 0.49
C GLY A 67 0.85 24.96 0.95
N THR A 68 -0.15 24.16 0.56
CA THR A 68 -1.54 24.38 0.99
C THR A 68 -2.04 23.25 1.91
N THR A 69 -3.09 23.57 2.68
CA THR A 69 -3.77 22.61 3.56
C THR A 69 -5.16 22.32 3.02
N HIS A 70 -5.54 21.07 3.02
CA HIS A 70 -6.91 20.61 2.78
C HIS A 70 -7.45 19.96 4.06
N ILE A 71 -8.73 20.15 4.34
CA ILE A 71 -9.40 19.60 5.52
C ILE A 71 -10.47 18.63 5.02
N TYR A 72 -10.30 17.36 5.34
CA TYR A 72 -11.33 16.35 5.15
C TYR A 72 -12.20 16.27 6.40
N ARG A 73 -13.52 16.26 6.22
CA ARG A 73 -14.46 16.18 7.32
C ARG A 73 -15.66 15.30 6.97
N PHE A 74 -15.74 14.13 7.61
CA PHE A 74 -16.81 13.18 7.33
C PHE A 74 -17.18 12.33 8.56
N PRO A 75 -18.45 11.87 8.66
CA PRO A 75 -18.87 11.00 9.75
C PRO A 75 -18.30 9.60 9.58
N ILE A 76 -17.96 8.95 10.68
CA ILE A 76 -17.57 7.54 10.75
C ILE A 76 -18.84 6.71 10.99
N ILE A 77 -19.39 6.15 9.92
CA ILE A 77 -20.66 5.41 9.94
C ILE A 77 -20.50 3.89 9.84
N GLN A 78 -19.27 3.42 9.92
CA GLN A 78 -18.93 2.00 9.84
C GLN A 78 -17.75 1.71 10.77
N HIS A 79 -17.55 0.42 11.06
CA HIS A 79 -16.36 -0.04 11.78
C HIS A 79 -15.59 -1.08 10.95
N GLY A 80 -14.32 -1.25 11.23
CA GLY A 80 -13.48 -2.22 10.52
C GLY A 80 -12.02 -1.84 10.45
N THR A 81 -11.29 -2.60 9.66
CA THR A 81 -9.88 -2.35 9.31
C THR A 81 -9.83 -1.96 7.86
N HIS A 82 -9.44 -0.74 7.61
CA HIS A 82 -9.32 -0.14 6.30
C HIS A 82 -7.92 0.44 6.13
N TRP A 83 -7.68 1.10 5.04
CA TRP A 83 -6.43 1.79 4.77
C TRP A 83 -6.68 3.09 4.01
N TYR A 84 -5.70 3.97 3.97
CA TYR A 84 -5.75 5.20 3.19
C TYR A 84 -4.44 5.39 2.45
N HIS A 85 -4.50 6.05 1.32
CA HIS A 85 -3.33 6.20 0.44
C HIS A 85 -3.45 7.43 -0.45
N SER A 86 -2.34 7.81 -1.08
CA SER A 86 -2.39 8.85 -2.11
C SER A 86 -3.15 8.36 -3.35
N HIS A 87 -3.95 9.23 -3.92
CA HIS A 87 -4.60 9.02 -5.21
C HIS A 87 -4.00 9.94 -6.29
N SER A 88 -2.76 10.40 -6.10
CA SER A 88 -2.05 11.30 -7.01
C SER A 88 -0.84 10.61 -7.60
N GLY A 89 -0.82 10.45 -8.94
CA GLY A 89 0.28 9.83 -9.65
C GLY A 89 0.64 8.45 -9.09
N LEU A 90 1.93 8.23 -8.83
CA LEU A 90 2.47 6.98 -8.26
C LEU A 90 3.01 7.18 -6.84
N GLN A 91 2.46 8.13 -6.09
CA GLN A 91 2.92 8.48 -4.74
C GLN A 91 2.69 7.35 -3.72
N GLU A 92 1.62 6.57 -3.90
CA GLU A 92 1.33 5.39 -3.09
C GLU A 92 2.52 4.41 -3.09
N GLN A 93 3.09 4.09 -4.26
CA GLN A 93 4.19 3.14 -4.43
C GLN A 93 5.51 3.59 -3.82
N ILE A 94 5.60 4.82 -3.35
CA ILE A 94 6.81 5.35 -2.70
C ILE A 94 6.60 5.80 -1.26
N GLY A 95 5.51 5.34 -0.62
CA GLY A 95 5.34 5.45 0.83
C GLY A 95 4.02 6.03 1.32
N MET A 96 3.17 6.58 0.44
CA MET A 96 1.91 7.22 0.85
C MET A 96 0.76 6.22 0.98
N TYR A 97 0.86 5.31 1.94
CA TYR A 97 -0.17 4.35 2.35
C TYR A 97 -0.12 4.12 3.86
N GLY A 98 -1.25 3.85 4.49
CA GLY A 98 -1.34 3.63 5.95
C GLY A 98 -2.66 3.01 6.38
N SER A 99 -2.72 2.53 7.64
CA SER A 99 -3.93 1.95 8.21
C SER A 99 -4.96 3.00 8.57
N PHE A 100 -6.22 2.71 8.30
CA PHE A 100 -7.38 3.46 8.79
C PHE A 100 -8.27 2.50 9.59
N ILE A 101 -8.35 2.72 10.89
CA ILE A 101 -9.00 1.81 11.83
C ILE A 101 -10.24 2.50 12.39
N MET A 102 -11.37 1.84 12.30
CA MET A 102 -12.61 2.29 12.91
C MET A 102 -13.05 1.24 13.93
N ASN A 103 -13.04 1.64 15.18
CA ASN A 103 -13.51 0.81 16.28
C ASN A 103 -15.04 0.78 16.31
N LYS A 104 -15.57 -0.37 16.73
CA LYS A 104 -16.99 -0.49 16.99
C LYS A 104 -17.35 0.28 18.26
N LYS A 105 -18.52 0.89 18.28
CA LYS A 105 -19.08 1.48 19.50
C LYS A 105 -19.39 0.42 20.56
N GLU A 106 -19.14 0.75 21.83
CA GLU A 106 -19.42 -0.17 22.94
C GLU A 106 -20.92 -0.42 23.16
N ASP A 107 -21.77 0.53 22.80
CA ASP A 107 -23.24 0.44 22.90
C ASP A 107 -23.88 -0.22 21.66
N ASP A 108 -23.10 -0.61 20.66
CA ASP A 108 -23.59 -1.39 19.52
C ASP A 108 -24.02 -2.80 19.97
N SER A 109 -25.22 -3.21 19.57
CA SER A 109 -25.79 -4.52 19.94
C SER A 109 -24.97 -5.73 19.50
N THR A 110 -24.04 -5.51 18.57
CA THR A 110 -23.13 -6.53 18.04
C THR A 110 -21.71 -6.43 18.61
N PHE A 111 -21.48 -5.55 19.62
CA PHE A 111 -20.21 -5.41 20.30
C PHE A 111 -19.84 -6.68 21.08
N ARG A 112 -18.66 -7.20 20.86
CA ARG A 112 -18.18 -8.44 21.47
C ARG A 112 -17.13 -8.11 22.52
N LYS A 113 -17.56 -8.04 23.78
CA LYS A 113 -16.67 -7.84 24.92
C LYS A 113 -15.60 -8.92 24.99
N GLY A 114 -14.36 -8.57 25.22
CA GLY A 114 -13.21 -9.47 25.20
C GLY A 114 -12.70 -9.79 23.78
N ILE A 115 -13.21 -9.10 22.75
CA ILE A 115 -12.73 -9.16 21.36
C ILE A 115 -12.61 -7.75 20.78
N ASP A 116 -13.69 -6.98 20.81
CA ASP A 116 -13.73 -5.67 20.18
C ASP A 116 -13.04 -4.58 21.05
N ASP A 117 -12.89 -4.83 22.33
CA ASP A 117 -12.18 -4.03 23.35
C ASP A 117 -10.71 -4.45 23.58
N LEU A 118 -10.21 -5.44 22.87
CA LEU A 118 -8.81 -5.86 23.00
C LEU A 118 -7.84 -4.77 22.51
N PRO A 119 -6.64 -4.68 23.11
CA PRO A 119 -5.57 -3.83 22.59
C PRO A 119 -5.34 -4.06 21.11
N THR A 120 -5.37 -2.99 20.33
CA THR A 120 -5.28 -3.05 18.87
C THR A 120 -3.85 -2.84 18.41
N VAL A 121 -3.38 -3.69 17.51
CA VAL A 121 -2.09 -3.60 16.84
C VAL A 121 -2.32 -3.41 15.35
N PRO A 122 -2.11 -2.21 14.80
CA PRO A 122 -2.17 -1.97 13.36
C PRO A 122 -0.96 -2.59 12.65
N ILE A 123 -1.23 -3.33 11.59
CA ILE A 123 -0.22 -3.96 10.74
C ILE A 123 -0.52 -3.60 9.30
N VAL A 124 0.46 -2.99 8.63
CA VAL A 124 0.44 -2.76 7.19
C VAL A 124 1.50 -3.65 6.55
N LEU A 125 1.04 -4.57 5.72
CA LEU A 125 1.91 -5.39 4.87
C LEU A 125 2.11 -4.66 3.55
N SER A 126 3.33 -4.65 3.05
CA SER A 126 3.65 -3.97 1.79
C SER A 126 4.89 -4.58 1.13
N GLU A 127 5.11 -4.22 -0.11
CA GLU A 127 6.33 -4.55 -0.83
C GLU A 127 7.11 -3.29 -1.22
N TRP A 128 8.38 -3.49 -1.50
CA TRP A 128 9.30 -2.44 -1.90
C TRP A 128 10.15 -2.85 -3.08
N THR A 129 10.24 -2.00 -4.06
CA THR A 129 11.17 -2.16 -5.17
C THR A 129 12.13 -0.98 -5.25
N ASN A 130 13.39 -1.24 -5.63
CA ASN A 130 14.38 -0.20 -5.88
C ASN A 130 14.21 0.46 -7.27
N TYR A 131 13.33 -0.04 -8.11
CA TYR A 131 12.97 0.65 -9.35
C TYR A 131 12.15 1.91 -9.06
N LYS A 132 12.31 2.93 -9.91
CA LYS A 132 11.42 4.08 -9.89
C LYS A 132 10.02 3.65 -10.35
N PRO A 133 8.93 4.20 -9.76
CA PRO A 133 7.57 3.84 -10.15
C PRO A 133 7.29 3.96 -11.65
N ASP A 134 7.73 5.05 -12.29
CA ASP A 134 7.58 5.24 -13.74
C ASP A 134 8.28 4.16 -14.56
N ASN A 135 9.41 3.64 -14.08
CA ASN A 135 10.10 2.55 -14.75
C ASN A 135 9.30 1.24 -14.64
N VAL A 136 8.74 0.96 -13.46
CA VAL A 136 7.86 -0.21 -13.26
C VAL A 136 6.64 -0.08 -14.15
N HIS A 137 5.97 1.07 -14.14
CA HIS A 137 4.80 1.35 -14.97
C HIS A 137 5.10 1.14 -16.45
N ARG A 138 6.22 1.67 -16.95
CA ARG A 138 6.65 1.44 -18.32
C ARG A 138 6.95 -0.04 -18.61
N MET A 139 7.60 -0.75 -17.69
CA MET A 139 7.90 -2.18 -17.86
C MET A 139 6.62 -3.03 -17.93
N LEU A 140 5.58 -2.68 -17.18
CA LEU A 140 4.29 -3.36 -17.22
C LEU A 140 3.55 -3.17 -18.54
N HIS A 141 3.83 -2.09 -19.28
CA HIS A 141 3.28 -1.87 -20.63
C HIS A 141 4.05 -2.60 -21.73
N ASN A 142 5.22 -3.15 -21.43
CA ASN A 142 6.05 -3.87 -22.39
C ASN A 142 5.80 -5.38 -22.27
N ALA A 143 5.63 -6.06 -23.39
CA ALA A 143 5.58 -7.52 -23.46
C ALA A 143 6.99 -8.11 -23.23
N SER A 144 7.41 -8.22 -21.97
CA SER A 144 8.75 -8.63 -21.55
C SER A 144 8.68 -9.67 -20.43
N ASP A 145 9.62 -10.63 -20.44
CA ASP A 145 9.78 -11.62 -19.37
C ASP A 145 10.67 -11.12 -18.21
N TRP A 146 11.03 -9.84 -18.17
CA TRP A 146 12.03 -9.34 -17.24
C TRP A 146 11.74 -9.69 -15.77
N PHE A 147 10.52 -9.45 -15.30
CA PHE A 147 10.16 -9.77 -13.93
C PHE A 147 10.05 -11.27 -13.68
N ALA A 148 9.55 -12.04 -14.64
CA ALA A 148 9.51 -13.50 -14.57
C ALA A 148 10.92 -14.11 -14.50
N ILE A 149 11.87 -13.57 -15.28
CA ILE A 149 13.29 -13.94 -15.21
C ILE A 149 13.87 -13.63 -13.83
N LYS A 150 13.58 -12.45 -13.29
CA LYS A 150 14.01 -12.03 -11.95
C LYS A 150 13.48 -12.94 -10.84
N LYS A 151 12.25 -13.41 -10.98
CA LYS A 151 11.62 -14.36 -10.05
C LYS A 151 12.12 -15.81 -10.24
N GLY A 152 12.84 -16.10 -11.32
CA GLY A 152 13.24 -17.46 -11.67
C GLY A 152 12.09 -18.34 -12.18
N THR A 153 10.97 -17.75 -12.61
CA THR A 153 9.78 -18.47 -13.09
C THR A 153 9.80 -18.74 -14.59
N THR A 154 10.76 -18.16 -15.31
CA THR A 154 11.00 -18.42 -16.74
C THR A 154 12.49 -18.43 -17.06
N GLN A 155 12.84 -19.01 -18.20
CA GLN A 155 14.21 -19.11 -18.69
C GLN A 155 14.85 -17.73 -18.88
N SER A 156 16.03 -17.52 -18.30
CA SER A 156 16.81 -16.31 -18.49
C SER A 156 17.45 -16.27 -19.89
N TYR A 157 17.91 -15.08 -20.31
CA TYR A 157 18.64 -14.94 -21.59
C TYR A 157 19.93 -15.75 -21.61
N LEU A 158 20.64 -15.80 -20.47
CA LEU A 158 21.90 -16.60 -20.38
C LEU A 158 21.62 -18.08 -20.53
N GLU A 159 20.58 -18.62 -19.92
CA GLU A 159 20.16 -20.01 -20.08
C GLU A 159 19.73 -20.29 -21.51
N ALA A 160 18.98 -19.37 -22.14
CA ALA A 160 18.62 -19.50 -23.55
C ALA A 160 19.85 -19.52 -24.49
N ILE A 161 20.88 -18.71 -24.19
CA ILE A 161 22.15 -18.73 -24.93
C ILE A 161 22.85 -20.09 -24.76
N LYS A 162 22.99 -20.57 -23.52
CA LYS A 162 23.62 -21.86 -23.22
C LYS A 162 22.89 -23.04 -23.87
N ALA A 163 21.57 -22.94 -23.98
CA ALA A 163 20.73 -23.95 -24.64
C ALA A 163 20.67 -23.80 -26.18
N GLY A 164 21.34 -22.83 -26.78
CA GLY A 164 21.27 -22.55 -28.22
C GLY A 164 19.92 -21.99 -28.69
N GLN A 165 19.05 -21.55 -27.78
CA GLN A 165 17.66 -21.11 -28.05
C GLN A 165 17.47 -19.61 -28.00
N PHE A 166 18.51 -18.82 -27.94
CA PHE A 166 18.43 -17.37 -27.79
C PHE A 166 17.57 -16.70 -28.88
N LYS A 167 17.78 -17.05 -30.15
CA LYS A 167 16.99 -16.51 -31.27
C LYS A 167 15.50 -16.84 -31.13
N THR A 168 15.20 -18.06 -30.71
CA THR A 168 13.84 -18.53 -30.48
C THR A 168 13.17 -17.73 -29.37
N LYS A 169 13.89 -17.52 -28.26
CA LYS A 169 13.39 -16.70 -27.12
C LYS A 169 13.06 -15.28 -27.57
N ILE A 170 14.00 -14.60 -28.21
CA ILE A 170 13.77 -13.20 -28.69
C ILE A 170 12.62 -13.16 -29.71
N LYS A 171 12.53 -14.10 -30.63
CA LYS A 171 11.42 -14.17 -31.60
C LYS A 171 10.06 -14.34 -30.90
N ASN A 172 9.99 -15.16 -29.85
CA ASN A 172 8.76 -15.38 -29.09
C ASN A 172 8.37 -14.15 -28.29
N GLU A 173 9.32 -13.47 -27.66
CA GLU A 173 9.07 -12.21 -26.96
C GLU A 173 8.58 -11.11 -27.92
N TRP A 174 9.21 -11.00 -29.09
CA TRP A 174 8.81 -10.03 -30.11
C TRP A 174 7.38 -10.27 -30.65
N LYS A 175 6.95 -11.52 -30.70
CA LYS A 175 5.59 -11.89 -31.13
C LYS A 175 4.52 -11.67 -30.07
N ARG A 176 4.91 -11.45 -28.83
CA ARG A 176 3.98 -11.22 -27.75
C ARG A 176 3.33 -9.85 -27.91
N GLN A 177 1.98 -9.82 -27.97
CA GLN A 177 1.22 -8.60 -28.19
C GLN A 177 0.64 -8.00 -26.90
N LEU A 178 0.54 -8.80 -25.84
CA LEU A 178 -0.01 -8.39 -24.55
C LEU A 178 1.12 -8.15 -23.57
N ALA A 179 0.97 -7.10 -22.77
CA ALA A 179 1.82 -6.86 -21.61
C ALA A 179 1.68 -8.00 -20.59
N MET A 180 2.70 -8.16 -19.76
CA MET A 180 2.67 -9.10 -18.64
C MET A 180 1.59 -8.69 -17.63
N ASP A 181 1.10 -9.67 -16.87
CA ASP A 181 0.22 -9.41 -15.73
C ASP A 181 0.88 -8.48 -14.71
N VAL A 182 0.11 -7.57 -14.14
CA VAL A 182 0.56 -6.64 -13.09
C VAL A 182 1.15 -7.36 -11.88
N SER A 183 0.68 -8.57 -11.58
CA SER A 183 1.21 -9.43 -10.52
C SER A 183 2.65 -9.89 -10.76
N ASP A 184 3.18 -9.72 -11.94
CA ASP A 184 4.53 -10.16 -12.31
C ASP A 184 5.66 -9.24 -11.87
N VAL A 185 5.37 -8.11 -11.23
CA VAL A 185 6.40 -7.22 -10.68
C VAL A 185 7.32 -7.98 -9.71
N TYR A 186 8.63 -7.77 -9.85
CA TYR A 186 9.61 -8.25 -8.89
C TYR A 186 9.85 -7.20 -7.81
N TYR A 187 9.67 -7.59 -6.55
CA TYR A 187 9.95 -6.74 -5.40
C TYR A 187 11.23 -7.15 -4.70
N ASP A 188 12.00 -6.14 -4.27
CA ASP A 188 13.28 -6.35 -3.58
C ASP A 188 13.08 -6.71 -2.11
N LYS A 189 11.97 -6.29 -1.48
CA LYS A 189 11.62 -6.53 -0.08
C LYS A 189 10.12 -6.62 0.13
N PHE A 190 9.75 -7.43 1.13
CA PHE A 190 8.42 -7.43 1.74
C PHE A 190 8.55 -6.83 3.15
N LEU A 191 7.60 -6.01 3.53
CA LEU A 191 7.69 -5.18 4.72
C LEU A 191 6.45 -5.34 5.60
N ILE A 192 6.68 -5.29 6.91
CA ILE A 192 5.66 -5.15 7.94
C ILE A 192 5.86 -3.82 8.65
N ASN A 193 4.88 -2.93 8.59
CA ASN A 193 4.98 -1.57 9.11
C ASN A 193 6.26 -0.83 8.64
N GLY A 194 6.62 -1.00 7.35
CA GLY A 194 7.80 -0.38 6.75
C GLY A 194 9.15 -1.00 7.14
N LYS A 195 9.17 -2.13 7.85
CA LYS A 195 10.39 -2.82 8.30
C LYS A 195 10.43 -4.26 7.79
N ASN A 196 11.61 -4.86 7.75
CA ASN A 196 11.75 -6.29 7.40
C ASN A 196 11.15 -7.21 8.48
N GLU A 197 11.12 -6.75 9.72
CA GLU A 197 10.58 -7.46 10.89
C GLU A 197 10.00 -6.44 11.88
N SER A 198 9.09 -6.89 12.73
CA SER A 198 8.49 -6.08 13.78
C SER A 198 8.34 -6.92 15.04
N GLN A 199 8.66 -6.32 16.19
CA GLN A 199 8.49 -6.94 17.49
C GLN A 199 7.42 -6.20 18.28
N LEU A 200 6.54 -6.95 18.94
CA LEU A 200 5.47 -6.43 19.79
C LEU A 200 5.92 -6.52 21.28
N SER A 201 7.03 -5.87 21.61
CA SER A 201 7.67 -5.92 22.93
C SER A 201 6.81 -5.38 24.09
N GLN A 202 5.74 -4.64 23.78
CA GLN A 202 4.76 -4.14 24.76
C GLN A 202 3.85 -5.24 25.31
N PHE A 203 3.81 -6.42 24.71
CA PHE A 203 2.98 -7.55 25.12
C PHE A 203 3.82 -8.71 25.69
N LYS A 204 3.19 -9.51 26.55
CA LYS A 204 3.80 -10.69 27.16
C LYS A 204 3.10 -11.96 26.68
N GLY A 205 3.77 -13.09 26.85
CA GLY A 205 3.14 -14.39 26.59
C GLY A 205 1.85 -14.57 27.41
N GLY A 206 0.75 -14.91 26.74
CA GLY A 206 -0.60 -15.01 27.31
C GLY A 206 -1.49 -13.80 27.14
N ASP A 207 -0.94 -12.63 26.77
CA ASP A 207 -1.75 -11.46 26.45
C ASP A 207 -2.58 -11.70 25.18
N LYS A 208 -3.82 -11.23 25.21
CA LYS A 208 -4.70 -11.24 24.04
C LYS A 208 -4.65 -9.87 23.36
N VAL A 209 -4.38 -9.86 22.07
CA VAL A 209 -4.32 -8.64 21.24
C VAL A 209 -5.12 -8.81 19.99
N ARG A 210 -5.61 -7.72 19.42
CA ARG A 210 -6.32 -7.70 18.15
C ARG A 210 -5.41 -7.15 17.06
N LEU A 211 -5.01 -8.01 16.13
CA LEU A 211 -4.26 -7.58 14.95
C LEU A 211 -5.23 -6.97 13.93
N ARG A 212 -4.94 -5.75 13.49
CA ARG A 212 -5.65 -5.04 12.42
C ARG A 212 -4.74 -5.00 11.20
N ILE A 213 -4.91 -5.98 10.31
CA ILE A 213 -4.00 -6.21 9.20
C ILE A 213 -4.59 -5.64 7.92
N SER A 214 -3.83 -4.75 7.27
CA SER A 214 -4.12 -4.21 5.95
C SER A 214 -3.03 -4.65 4.97
N ASN A 215 -3.43 -5.12 3.78
CA ASN A 215 -2.52 -5.30 2.66
C ASN A 215 -2.43 -3.97 1.90
N GLY A 216 -1.35 -3.23 2.10
CA GLY A 216 -1.01 -2.00 1.39
C GLY A 216 -0.05 -2.24 0.23
N GLY A 217 0.11 -3.48 -0.20
CA GLY A 217 0.91 -3.83 -1.37
C GLY A 217 0.16 -3.62 -2.68
N ALA A 218 0.90 -3.30 -3.74
CA ALA A 218 0.31 -3.03 -5.06
C ALA A 218 -0.10 -4.32 -5.79
N SER A 219 0.62 -5.44 -5.59
CA SER A 219 0.32 -6.69 -6.31
C SER A 219 0.60 -7.97 -5.53
N SER A 220 1.16 -7.91 -4.33
CA SER A 220 1.53 -9.11 -3.57
C SER A 220 0.40 -9.66 -2.73
N TYR A 221 0.33 -10.99 -2.69
CA TYR A 221 -0.44 -11.75 -1.71
C TYR A 221 0.48 -12.14 -0.56
N PHE A 222 0.00 -12.01 0.68
CA PHE A 222 0.76 -12.38 1.87
C PHE A 222 0.13 -13.58 2.53
N TRP A 223 0.94 -14.59 2.81
CA TRP A 223 0.53 -15.77 3.54
C TRP A 223 0.91 -15.60 5.01
N LEU A 224 -0.06 -15.61 5.89
CA LEU A 224 0.14 -15.46 7.33
C LEU A 224 0.09 -16.82 8.01
N THR A 225 1.08 -17.08 8.89
CA THR A 225 1.14 -18.26 9.74
C THR A 225 1.38 -17.85 11.18
N TYR A 226 0.99 -18.71 12.15
CA TYR A 226 1.20 -18.55 13.59
C TYR A 226 1.69 -19.85 14.20
#